data_949e52db5f037ca21d14c075bf40b393
#
_entry.id   949e52db5f037ca21d14c075bf40b393
#
_cell.length_a   1.000
_cell.length_b   1.000
_cell.length_c   1.000
_cell.angle_alpha   90.00
_cell.angle_beta   90.00
_cell.angle_gamma   90.00
#
_symmetry.space_group_name_H-M   'P 1'
#
loop_
_entity.id
_entity.type
_entity.pdbx_description
1 polymer ?
#
loop_
_entity_poly.entity_id
_entity_poly.type
_entity_poly.pdbx_seq_one_letter_code
_entity_poly.pdbx_strand_id
1 'polypeptide(L)'
;GGHHGNASQHCANAIHQLAYTITEIHKLASPMPGAPEDFTAEALKARGIVDAGQFIPQNTVNVGVIGSTNDKISVIPGDAFCEVNIRCFSTAEQARIDEEIKALADKVVIAGTKVSITGGMVTGPMEKTPQVQKMVDIYKAVVKEEFGGEVNEWVAGGLTDGNRTAKFIPTLDALGVENYDEHTDHESVDLKTAVPRTAAFAITL
;
A
#
# COMPACT_ATOMS: atom_id res chain seq x y z
N GLY A 1 -34.07 -0.14 11.60
CA GLY A 1 -34.28 -0.06 13.04
C GLY A 1 -34.07 -1.41 13.66
N GLY A 2 -33.39 -1.43 14.82
CA GLY A 2 -33.00 -2.65 15.50
C GLY A 2 -34.22 -3.47 15.97
N HIS A 3 -34.17 -4.76 15.70
CA HIS A 3 -35.10 -5.73 16.21
C HIS A 3 -34.45 -6.53 17.35
N HIS A 4 -35.25 -7.22 18.16
CA HIS A 4 -34.73 -8.04 19.23
C HIS A 4 -33.92 -9.23 18.68
N GLY A 5 -32.81 -9.59 19.33
CA GLY A 5 -31.85 -10.61 18.87
C GLY A 5 -32.44 -11.98 18.59
N ASN A 6 -33.57 -12.37 19.20
CA ASN A 6 -34.27 -13.63 18.94
C ASN A 6 -34.93 -13.69 17.55
N ALA A 7 -35.05 -12.57 16.85
CA ALA A 7 -35.58 -12.48 15.48
C ALA A 7 -34.46 -12.48 14.42
N SER A 8 -33.22 -12.73 14.80
CA SER A 8 -32.02 -12.59 13.96
C SER A 8 -32.05 -13.37 12.65
N GLN A 9 -32.76 -14.53 12.61
CA GLN A 9 -32.89 -15.36 11.40
C GLN A 9 -33.71 -14.71 10.29
N HIS A 10 -34.51 -13.68 10.62
CA HIS A 10 -35.46 -13.04 9.69
C HIS A 10 -35.19 -11.54 9.51
N CYS A 11 -34.13 -11.03 10.14
CA CYS A 11 -33.85 -9.59 10.13
C CYS A 11 -32.50 -9.28 9.49
N ALA A 12 -32.46 -8.17 8.80
CA ALA A 12 -31.25 -7.62 8.20
C ALA A 12 -30.22 -7.26 9.28
N ASN A 13 -29.16 -8.03 9.38
CA ASN A 13 -28.07 -7.80 10.33
C ASN A 13 -26.88 -7.17 9.59
N ALA A 14 -26.61 -5.89 9.85
CA ALA A 14 -25.56 -5.14 9.16
C ALA A 14 -24.16 -5.67 9.50
N ILE A 15 -23.90 -6.13 10.72
CA ILE A 15 -22.60 -6.71 11.11
C ILE A 15 -22.35 -8.01 10.34
N HIS A 16 -23.36 -8.86 10.15
CA HIS A 16 -23.18 -10.10 9.38
C HIS A 16 -22.87 -9.81 7.90
N GLN A 17 -23.54 -8.82 7.31
CA GLN A 17 -23.21 -8.38 5.96
C GLN A 17 -21.80 -7.80 5.89
N LEU A 18 -21.41 -6.97 6.86
CA LEU A 18 -20.07 -6.39 6.91
C LEU A 18 -18.99 -7.48 7.05
N ALA A 19 -19.20 -8.50 7.89
CA ALA A 19 -18.25 -9.62 8.06
C ALA A 19 -18.01 -10.36 6.73
N TYR A 20 -19.07 -10.60 5.96
CA TYR A 20 -18.93 -11.14 4.60
C TYR A 20 -18.15 -10.20 3.68
N THR A 21 -18.49 -8.91 3.68
CA THR A 21 -17.83 -7.91 2.85
C THR A 21 -16.34 -7.81 3.18
N ILE A 22 -15.95 -7.83 4.47
CA ILE A 22 -14.54 -7.84 4.91
C ILE A 22 -13.82 -9.09 4.40
N THR A 23 -14.47 -10.25 4.42
CA THR A 23 -13.87 -11.49 3.90
C THR A 23 -13.60 -11.40 2.40
N GLU A 24 -14.49 -10.79 1.64
CA GLU A 24 -14.28 -10.55 0.20
C GLU A 24 -13.18 -9.52 -0.05
N ILE A 25 -13.15 -8.44 0.72
CA ILE A 25 -12.08 -7.43 0.66
C ILE A 25 -10.71 -8.06 0.91
N HIS A 26 -10.60 -8.95 1.91
CA HIS A 26 -9.34 -9.63 2.24
C HIS A 26 -8.78 -10.46 1.07
N LYS A 27 -9.64 -11.02 0.23
CA LYS A 27 -9.23 -11.81 -0.94
C LYS A 27 -8.55 -10.97 -2.04
N LEU A 28 -8.68 -9.65 -1.99
CA LEU A 28 -8.06 -8.74 -2.95
C LEU A 28 -6.56 -8.56 -2.72
N ALA A 29 -6.06 -8.91 -1.53
CA ALA A 29 -4.63 -8.98 -1.27
C ALA A 29 -4.02 -10.08 -2.15
N SER A 30 -3.03 -9.72 -2.95
CA SER A 30 -2.39 -10.67 -3.87
C SER A 30 -0.93 -10.30 -4.09
N PRO A 31 -0.07 -11.27 -4.38
CA PRO A 31 1.24 -10.98 -4.91
C PRO A 31 1.13 -10.09 -6.15
N MET A 32 2.04 -9.15 -6.32
CA MET A 32 2.07 -8.27 -7.47
C MET A 32 2.32 -9.11 -8.75
N PRO A 33 1.41 -9.11 -9.72
CA PRO A 33 1.65 -9.78 -11.00
C PRO A 33 2.86 -9.16 -11.69
N GLY A 34 3.81 -9.98 -12.10
CA GLY A 34 5.01 -9.52 -12.81
C GLY A 34 6.00 -8.76 -11.92
N ALA A 35 5.99 -8.99 -10.60
CA ALA A 35 7.08 -8.54 -9.76
C ALA A 35 8.40 -9.06 -10.34
N PRO A 36 9.42 -8.19 -10.54
CA PRO A 36 10.70 -8.63 -11.06
C PRO A 36 11.25 -9.79 -10.23
N GLU A 37 11.88 -10.78 -10.88
CA GLU A 37 12.52 -11.92 -10.20
C GLU A 37 13.52 -11.46 -9.13
N ASP A 38 14.10 -10.27 -9.31
CA ASP A 38 15.00 -9.61 -8.37
C ASP A 38 14.36 -9.21 -7.03
N PHE A 39 13.05 -9.21 -6.95
CA PHE A 39 12.30 -8.86 -5.73
C PHE A 39 11.69 -10.07 -5.02
N THR A 40 12.18 -11.28 -5.30
CA THR A 40 11.85 -12.44 -4.47
C THR A 40 12.48 -12.31 -3.09
N ALA A 41 11.90 -12.98 -2.09
CA ALA A 41 12.46 -13.00 -0.73
C ALA A 41 13.91 -13.47 -0.70
N GLU A 42 14.26 -14.45 -1.54
CA GLU A 42 15.61 -14.98 -1.68
C GLU A 42 16.57 -13.96 -2.29
N ALA A 43 16.15 -13.26 -3.35
CA ALA A 43 16.98 -12.24 -4.00
C ALA A 43 17.22 -11.04 -3.07
N LEU A 44 16.21 -10.61 -2.32
CA LEU A 44 16.33 -9.53 -1.33
C LEU A 44 17.25 -9.93 -0.17
N LYS A 45 17.10 -11.16 0.33
CA LYS A 45 17.96 -11.71 1.37
C LYS A 45 19.41 -11.85 0.92
N ALA A 46 19.65 -12.25 -0.33
CA ALA A 46 20.99 -12.31 -0.93
C ALA A 46 21.66 -10.93 -1.02
N ARG A 47 20.88 -9.86 -1.05
CA ARG A 47 21.33 -8.45 -1.01
C ARG A 47 21.50 -7.90 0.43
N GLY A 48 21.36 -8.75 1.45
CA GLY A 48 21.51 -8.36 2.85
C GLY A 48 20.28 -7.71 3.48
N ILE A 49 19.13 -7.72 2.81
CA ILE A 49 17.87 -7.21 3.36
C ILE A 49 17.31 -8.26 4.32
N VAL A 50 17.43 -8.00 5.62
CA VAL A 50 17.16 -8.99 6.68
C VAL A 50 15.67 -9.36 6.76
N ASP A 51 14.78 -8.40 6.54
CA ASP A 51 13.32 -8.58 6.57
C ASP A 51 12.71 -8.63 5.16
N ALA A 52 13.32 -9.41 4.27
CA ALA A 52 12.88 -9.54 2.88
C ALA A 52 11.38 -9.84 2.73
N GLY A 53 10.77 -10.51 3.69
CA GLY A 53 9.33 -10.78 3.70
C GLY A 53 8.44 -9.54 3.82
N GLN A 54 8.95 -8.43 4.36
CA GLN A 54 8.20 -7.16 4.45
C GLN A 54 8.27 -6.35 3.16
N PHE A 55 9.25 -6.65 2.30
CA PHE A 55 9.52 -5.90 1.08
C PHE A 55 9.14 -6.62 -0.21
N ILE A 56 8.51 -7.80 -0.11
CA ILE A 56 7.99 -8.46 -1.31
C ILE A 56 6.89 -7.59 -1.91
N PRO A 57 7.01 -7.18 -3.18
CA PRO A 57 5.97 -6.41 -3.84
C PRO A 57 4.67 -7.20 -3.85
N GLN A 58 3.71 -6.74 -3.08
CA GLN A 58 2.37 -7.32 -3.02
C GLN A 58 1.36 -6.23 -2.76
N ASN A 59 0.19 -6.40 -3.32
CA ASN A 59 -0.93 -5.57 -2.94
C ASN A 59 -1.34 -5.92 -1.52
N THR A 60 -1.45 -4.93 -0.67
CA THR A 60 -1.88 -5.14 0.71
C THR A 60 -3.25 -4.52 0.94
N VAL A 61 -4.05 -5.23 1.71
CA VAL A 61 -5.38 -4.80 2.11
C VAL A 61 -5.49 -4.98 3.62
N ASN A 62 -5.72 -3.89 4.32
CA ASN A 62 -5.87 -3.89 5.76
C ASN A 62 -7.17 -3.22 6.17
N VAL A 63 -8.04 -3.96 6.85
CA VAL A 63 -9.21 -3.40 7.53
C VAL A 63 -8.76 -2.94 8.91
N GLY A 64 -8.46 -1.64 9.04
CA GLY A 64 -7.89 -1.05 10.24
C GLY A 64 -8.91 -0.61 11.27
N VAL A 65 -10.14 -0.32 10.80
CA VAL A 65 -11.24 0.14 11.68
C VAL A 65 -12.51 -0.64 11.35
N ILE A 66 -13.24 -1.04 12.36
CA ILE A 66 -14.57 -1.63 12.25
C ILE A 66 -15.45 -1.06 13.36
N GLY A 67 -16.72 -0.81 13.05
CA GLY A 67 -17.65 -0.26 14.03
C GLY A 67 -19.11 -0.44 13.65
N SER A 68 -19.97 -0.10 14.62
CA SER A 68 -21.43 -0.05 14.51
C SER A 68 -21.95 0.96 15.54
N THR A 69 -23.08 1.59 15.30
CA THR A 69 -23.75 2.41 16.31
C THR A 69 -24.50 1.59 17.34
N ASN A 70 -24.58 0.26 17.14
CA ASN A 70 -25.24 -0.64 18.07
C ASN A 70 -24.38 -0.91 19.31
N ASP A 71 -24.93 -0.66 20.49
CA ASP A 71 -24.29 -0.81 21.80
C ASP A 71 -24.85 -1.99 22.65
N LYS A 72 -25.83 -2.74 22.11
CA LYS A 72 -26.55 -3.79 22.85
C LYS A 72 -26.48 -5.14 22.12
N ILE A 73 -25.98 -6.14 22.80
CA ILE A 73 -25.87 -7.51 22.27
C ILE A 73 -27.24 -8.16 21.96
N SER A 74 -28.29 -7.69 22.60
CA SER A 74 -29.67 -8.21 22.42
C SER A 74 -30.42 -7.55 21.26
N VAL A 75 -29.82 -6.60 20.56
CA VAL A 75 -30.44 -5.84 19.48
C VAL A 75 -29.69 -6.15 18.17
N ILE A 76 -30.44 -6.38 17.09
CA ILE A 76 -29.85 -6.57 15.77
C ILE A 76 -29.33 -5.22 15.23
N PRO A 77 -28.05 -5.14 14.86
CA PRO A 77 -27.46 -3.89 14.40
C PRO A 77 -28.05 -3.44 13.06
N GLY A 78 -28.46 -2.19 13.02
CA GLY A 78 -29.03 -1.55 11.82
C GLY A 78 -27.97 -0.99 10.88
N ASP A 79 -26.75 -0.77 11.36
CA ASP A 79 -25.59 -0.29 10.61
C ASP A 79 -24.31 -0.99 11.04
N ALA A 80 -23.34 -1.02 10.18
CA ALA A 80 -21.95 -1.37 10.49
C ALA A 80 -21.04 -0.76 9.41
N PHE A 81 -19.80 -0.44 9.76
CA PHE A 81 -18.82 0.10 8.84
C PHE A 81 -17.44 -0.45 9.09
N CYS A 82 -16.58 -0.37 8.08
CA CYS A 82 -15.15 -0.56 8.21
C CYS A 82 -14.39 0.47 7.37
N GLU A 83 -13.16 0.74 7.78
CA GLU A 83 -12.21 1.53 7.01
C GLU A 83 -11.07 0.64 6.54
N VAL A 84 -10.73 0.79 5.25
CA VAL A 84 -9.78 -0.09 4.57
C VAL A 84 -8.61 0.72 4.05
N ASN A 85 -7.39 0.32 4.42
CA ASN A 85 -6.17 0.81 3.82
C ASN A 85 -5.70 -0.18 2.76
N ILE A 86 -5.40 0.32 1.56
CA ILE A 86 -4.96 -0.49 0.42
C ILE A 86 -3.68 0.11 -0.12
N ARG A 87 -2.70 -0.74 -0.42
CA ARG A 87 -1.47 -0.34 -1.08
C ARG A 87 -1.25 -1.21 -2.30
N CYS A 88 -0.98 -0.56 -3.44
CA CYS A 88 -0.73 -1.18 -4.72
C CYS A 88 0.58 -0.67 -5.30
N PHE A 89 1.27 -1.50 -6.05
CA PHE A 89 2.55 -1.17 -6.67
C PHE A 89 2.45 -0.89 -8.17
N SER A 90 1.25 -1.04 -8.76
CA SER A 90 1.00 -0.66 -10.15
C SER A 90 -0.36 0.01 -10.33
N THR A 91 -0.44 0.88 -11.31
CA THR A 91 -1.68 1.58 -11.69
C THR A 91 -2.74 0.59 -12.18
N ALA A 92 -2.33 -0.49 -12.85
CA ALA A 92 -3.25 -1.53 -13.30
C ALA A 92 -3.89 -2.26 -12.11
N GLU A 93 -3.09 -2.64 -11.10
CA GLU A 93 -3.61 -3.27 -9.89
C GLU A 93 -4.48 -2.32 -9.06
N GLN A 94 -4.09 -1.04 -9.01
CA GLN A 94 -4.92 -0.01 -8.38
C GLN A 94 -6.31 0.04 -9.00
N ALA A 95 -6.39 0.10 -10.34
CA ALA A 95 -7.66 0.13 -11.05
C ALA A 95 -8.47 -1.15 -10.82
N ARG A 96 -7.83 -2.32 -10.92
CA ARG A 96 -8.48 -3.62 -10.67
C ARG A 96 -9.10 -3.68 -9.28
N ILE A 97 -8.33 -3.36 -8.24
CA ILE A 97 -8.81 -3.43 -6.86
C ILE A 97 -9.93 -2.42 -6.61
N ASP A 98 -9.83 -1.20 -7.15
CA ASP A 98 -10.86 -0.18 -7.02
C ASP A 98 -12.19 -0.63 -7.66
N GLU A 99 -12.14 -1.27 -8.82
CA GLU A 99 -13.32 -1.85 -9.48
C GLU A 99 -13.90 -3.02 -8.68
N GLU A 100 -13.06 -3.94 -8.21
CA GLU A 100 -13.52 -5.09 -7.43
C GLU A 100 -14.13 -4.69 -6.09
N ILE A 101 -13.57 -3.69 -5.41
CA ILE A 101 -14.15 -3.14 -4.18
C ILE A 101 -15.50 -2.49 -4.48
N LYS A 102 -15.61 -1.67 -5.50
CA LYS A 102 -16.89 -1.05 -5.90
C LYS A 102 -17.96 -2.10 -6.22
N ALA A 103 -17.58 -3.19 -6.87
CA ALA A 103 -18.48 -4.29 -7.16
C ALA A 103 -19.02 -5.02 -5.92
N LEU A 104 -18.37 -4.88 -4.76
CA LEU A 104 -18.88 -5.42 -3.50
C LEU A 104 -20.17 -4.73 -3.04
N ALA A 105 -20.47 -3.53 -3.54
CA ALA A 105 -21.75 -2.86 -3.25
C ALA A 105 -22.96 -3.70 -3.70
N ASP A 106 -22.80 -4.51 -4.74
CA ASP A 106 -23.86 -5.38 -5.28
C ASP A 106 -23.88 -6.78 -4.64
N LYS A 107 -22.85 -7.13 -3.83
CA LYS A 107 -22.75 -8.43 -3.17
C LYS A 107 -23.47 -8.44 -1.82
N VAL A 108 -24.78 -8.39 -1.85
CA VAL A 108 -25.63 -8.47 -0.66
C VAL A 108 -26.02 -9.92 -0.38
N VAL A 109 -25.53 -10.49 0.73
CA VAL A 109 -25.82 -11.88 1.16
C VAL A 109 -26.81 -11.94 2.32
N ILE A 110 -26.98 -10.84 3.05
CA ILE A 110 -27.96 -10.72 4.12
C ILE A 110 -29.16 -9.93 3.61
N ALA A 111 -30.28 -10.61 3.40
CA ALA A 111 -31.49 -9.99 2.86
C ALA A 111 -31.91 -8.74 3.65
N GLY A 112 -32.27 -7.68 2.96
CA GLY A 112 -32.71 -6.41 3.55
C GLY A 112 -31.56 -5.50 4.01
N THR A 113 -30.29 -5.88 3.81
CA THR A 113 -29.15 -4.98 3.98
C THR A 113 -28.83 -4.24 2.68
N LYS A 114 -28.01 -3.20 2.79
CA LYS A 114 -27.42 -2.47 1.67
C LYS A 114 -25.95 -2.22 1.97
N VAL A 115 -25.11 -2.42 0.98
CA VAL A 115 -23.68 -2.06 1.06
C VAL A 115 -23.48 -0.74 0.32
N SER A 116 -22.73 0.17 0.94
CA SER A 116 -22.32 1.43 0.31
C SER A 116 -20.81 1.56 0.45
N ILE A 117 -20.15 1.93 -0.63
CA ILE A 117 -18.70 2.11 -0.67
C ILE A 117 -18.41 3.56 -0.99
N THR A 118 -17.56 4.17 -0.20
CA THR A 118 -17.13 5.58 -0.35
C THR A 118 -15.62 5.67 -0.27
N GLY A 119 -15.06 6.74 -0.84
CA GLY A 119 -13.61 6.90 -0.92
C GLY A 119 -13.05 6.35 -2.22
N GLY A 120 -11.82 5.91 -2.18
CA GLY A 120 -11.06 5.40 -3.32
C GLY A 120 -9.56 5.62 -3.13
N MET A 121 -8.78 5.24 -4.10
CA MET A 121 -7.33 5.41 -4.10
C MET A 121 -6.95 6.88 -4.28
N VAL A 122 -6.34 7.47 -3.26
CA VAL A 122 -6.02 8.91 -3.23
C VAL A 122 -4.74 9.21 -4.01
N THR A 123 -3.77 8.31 -3.97
CA THR A 123 -2.42 8.50 -4.53
C THR A 123 -2.02 7.26 -5.32
N GLY A 124 -1.50 7.47 -6.53
CA GLY A 124 -1.01 6.38 -7.37
C GLY A 124 0.36 5.86 -6.95
N PRO A 125 0.75 4.67 -7.41
CA PRO A 125 2.08 4.12 -7.20
C PRO A 125 3.13 4.87 -8.02
N MET A 126 4.38 4.80 -7.58
CA MET A 126 5.54 5.23 -8.37
C MET A 126 6.03 4.03 -9.18
N GLU A 127 5.60 3.92 -10.42
CA GLU A 127 5.99 2.81 -11.29
C GLU A 127 7.36 3.07 -11.94
N LYS A 128 8.13 2.00 -12.07
CA LYS A 128 9.40 2.03 -12.77
C LYS A 128 9.19 2.01 -14.29
N THR A 129 8.98 3.19 -14.86
CA THR A 129 8.86 3.36 -16.32
C THR A 129 10.24 3.32 -17.01
N PRO A 130 10.30 3.15 -18.35
CA PRO A 130 11.56 3.26 -19.10
C PRO A 130 12.28 4.60 -18.89
N GLN A 131 11.55 5.69 -18.68
CA GLN A 131 12.12 7.00 -18.36
C GLN A 131 12.74 7.03 -16.98
N VAL A 132 12.06 6.47 -15.98
CA VAL A 132 12.59 6.31 -14.62
C VAL A 132 13.84 5.43 -14.65
N GLN A 133 13.84 4.32 -15.42
CA GLN A 133 15.03 3.47 -15.57
C GLN A 133 16.24 4.26 -16.10
N LYS A 134 16.06 5.12 -17.11
CA LYS A 134 17.16 5.96 -17.61
C LYS A 134 17.72 6.89 -16.52
N MET A 135 16.86 7.49 -15.70
CA MET A 135 17.30 8.32 -14.58
C MET A 135 18.09 7.51 -13.56
N VAL A 136 17.63 6.30 -13.25
CA VAL A 136 18.34 5.36 -12.36
C VAL A 136 19.71 5.02 -12.91
N ASP A 137 19.80 4.70 -14.20
CA ASP A 137 21.07 4.32 -14.84
C ASP A 137 22.09 5.48 -14.81
N ILE A 138 21.63 6.72 -15.06
CA ILE A 138 22.47 7.91 -14.95
C ILE A 138 22.95 8.11 -13.51
N TYR A 139 22.04 8.05 -12.54
CA TYR A 139 22.39 8.21 -11.14
C TYR A 139 23.40 7.14 -10.65
N LYS A 140 23.19 5.87 -11.04
CA LYS A 140 24.12 4.77 -10.75
C LYS A 140 25.50 5.01 -11.37
N ALA A 141 25.57 5.49 -12.61
CA ALA A 141 26.83 5.82 -13.26
C ALA A 141 27.59 6.92 -12.51
N VAL A 142 26.90 8.00 -12.17
CA VAL A 142 27.46 9.12 -11.38
C VAL A 142 28.01 8.62 -10.03
N VAL A 143 27.22 7.86 -9.28
CA VAL A 143 27.64 7.36 -7.97
C VAL A 143 28.86 6.44 -8.09
N LYS A 144 28.90 5.60 -9.10
CA LYS A 144 30.04 4.70 -9.34
C LYS A 144 31.30 5.43 -9.77
N GLU A 145 31.17 6.37 -10.70
CA GLU A 145 32.34 7.06 -11.32
C GLU A 145 32.93 8.11 -10.38
N GLU A 146 32.07 8.89 -9.71
CA GLU A 146 32.52 10.02 -8.89
C GLU A 146 32.78 9.66 -7.43
N PHE A 147 32.08 8.65 -6.90
CA PHE A 147 32.15 8.30 -5.48
C PHE A 147 32.61 6.86 -5.21
N GLY A 148 32.78 6.02 -6.25
CA GLY A 148 33.17 4.61 -6.10
C GLY A 148 32.14 3.76 -5.37
N GLY A 149 30.90 4.24 -5.26
CA GLY A 149 29.79 3.60 -4.55
C GLY A 149 28.90 2.75 -5.45
N GLU A 150 27.97 2.08 -4.83
CA GLU A 150 26.89 1.34 -5.51
C GLU A 150 25.52 1.82 -5.06
N VAL A 151 24.56 1.79 -5.98
CA VAL A 151 23.16 2.15 -5.71
C VAL A 151 22.28 0.94 -5.90
N ASN A 152 21.56 0.57 -4.86
CA ASN A 152 20.55 -0.47 -4.91
C ASN A 152 19.17 0.15 -5.13
N GLU A 153 18.37 -0.52 -5.95
CA GLU A 153 16.97 -0.20 -6.12
C GLU A 153 16.13 -1.09 -5.21
N TRP A 154 15.08 -0.53 -4.68
CA TRP A 154 14.16 -1.29 -3.85
C TRP A 154 12.72 -0.82 -4.03
N VAL A 155 11.76 -1.60 -3.55
CA VAL A 155 10.35 -1.26 -3.56
C VAL A 155 9.89 -1.03 -2.14
N ALA A 156 9.29 0.13 -1.89
CA ALA A 156 8.77 0.50 -0.58
C ALA A 156 7.24 0.62 -0.61
N GLY A 157 6.60 0.19 0.47
CA GLY A 157 5.15 0.34 0.64
C GLY A 157 4.71 1.68 1.20
N GLY A 158 5.66 2.58 1.54
CA GLY A 158 5.41 3.93 2.03
C GLY A 158 4.88 4.87 0.95
N LEU A 159 4.40 6.04 1.38
CA LEU A 159 4.02 7.15 0.50
C LEU A 159 4.98 8.29 0.71
N THR A 160 5.36 8.93 -0.40
CA THR A 160 6.17 10.16 -0.42
C THR A 160 5.52 11.20 -1.31
N ASP A 161 6.05 12.40 -1.35
CA ASP A 161 5.63 13.41 -2.33
C ASP A 161 5.95 12.98 -3.76
N GLY A 162 6.93 12.08 -3.94
CA GLY A 162 7.24 11.43 -5.20
C GLY A 162 6.04 10.72 -5.84
N ASN A 163 5.16 10.12 -5.04
CA ASN A 163 3.93 9.51 -5.55
C ASN A 163 2.99 10.51 -6.24
N ARG A 164 3.01 11.78 -5.82
CA ARG A 164 2.20 12.84 -6.44
C ARG A 164 2.82 13.34 -7.73
N THR A 165 4.14 13.50 -7.75
CA THR A 165 4.88 13.98 -8.94
C THR A 165 4.97 12.90 -10.02
N ALA A 166 5.14 11.63 -9.65
CA ALA A 166 5.23 10.49 -10.56
C ALA A 166 4.01 10.36 -11.51
N LYS A 167 2.87 10.89 -11.11
CA LYS A 167 1.67 10.96 -11.96
C LYS A 167 1.87 11.81 -13.22
N PHE A 168 2.78 12.77 -13.19
CA PHE A 168 2.95 13.77 -14.24
C PHE A 168 4.32 13.69 -14.93
N ILE A 169 5.35 13.32 -14.18
CA ILE A 169 6.74 13.28 -14.65
C ILE A 169 7.46 12.05 -14.10
N PRO A 170 8.46 11.52 -14.80
CA PRO A 170 9.35 10.50 -14.25
C PRO A 170 9.99 11.02 -12.96
N THR A 171 9.93 10.22 -11.91
CA THR A 171 10.34 10.65 -10.56
C THR A 171 11.21 9.57 -9.91
N LEU A 172 12.34 9.98 -9.34
CA LEU A 172 13.15 9.18 -8.42
C LEU A 172 12.92 9.68 -6.99
N ASP A 173 13.02 8.78 -6.05
CA ASP A 173 12.88 9.07 -4.63
C ASP A 173 13.99 8.39 -3.82
N ALA A 174 14.03 8.64 -2.50
CA ALA A 174 14.99 8.10 -1.56
C ALA A 174 16.46 8.47 -1.87
N LEU A 175 16.69 9.63 -2.49
CA LEU A 175 18.02 10.16 -2.81
C LEU A 175 18.65 10.98 -1.66
N GLY A 176 17.93 11.19 -0.56
CA GLY A 176 18.38 11.92 0.62
C GLY A 176 19.44 11.19 1.45
N VAL A 177 19.70 11.70 2.64
CA VAL A 177 20.62 11.10 3.62
C VAL A 177 20.16 9.69 4.01
N GLU A 178 21.09 8.84 4.41
CA GLU A 178 20.74 7.57 5.03
C GLU A 178 20.11 7.81 6.40
N ASN A 179 19.01 7.13 6.64
CA ASN A 179 18.24 7.22 7.86
C ASN A 179 18.03 5.83 8.47
N TYR A 180 17.80 5.80 9.76
CA TYR A 180 17.65 4.60 10.57
C TYR A 180 16.49 4.79 11.55
N ASP A 181 15.83 3.70 11.90
CA ASP A 181 14.79 3.62 12.92
C ASP A 181 13.63 4.60 12.68
N GLU A 182 13.25 4.78 11.42
CA GLU A 182 12.12 5.64 11.01
C GLU A 182 10.87 5.37 11.85
N HIS A 183 10.17 6.44 12.20
CA HIS A 183 8.93 6.40 12.99
C HIS A 183 9.09 5.90 14.42
N THR A 184 10.30 5.97 14.98
CA THR A 184 10.58 5.65 16.38
C THR A 184 11.22 6.82 17.11
N ASP A 185 11.31 6.73 18.47
CA ASP A 185 12.00 7.72 19.30
C ASP A 185 13.54 7.70 19.08
N HIS A 186 14.04 6.75 18.31
CA HIS A 186 15.46 6.58 17.98
C HIS A 186 15.77 6.98 16.53
N GLU A 187 14.82 7.56 15.83
CA GLU A 187 14.99 7.99 14.44
C GLU A 187 16.23 8.88 14.31
N SER A 188 17.09 8.53 13.36
CA SER A 188 18.37 9.18 13.17
C SER A 188 18.80 9.19 11.70
N VAL A 189 19.77 10.06 11.37
CA VAL A 189 20.36 10.16 10.03
C VAL A 189 21.88 10.11 10.10
N ASP A 190 22.51 9.50 9.09
CA ASP A 190 23.97 9.57 8.94
C ASP A 190 24.35 10.82 8.16
N LEU A 191 24.79 11.85 8.88
CA LEU A 191 25.22 13.12 8.28
C LEU A 191 26.42 12.98 7.33
N LYS A 192 27.23 11.90 7.43
CA LYS A 192 28.35 11.66 6.50
C LYS A 192 27.85 11.39 5.08
N THR A 193 26.62 10.92 4.93
CA THR A 193 26.01 10.64 3.62
C THR A 193 25.41 11.88 2.99
N ALA A 194 25.21 12.97 3.72
CA ALA A 194 24.52 14.18 3.24
C ALA A 194 25.25 14.82 2.05
N VAL A 195 26.53 15.08 2.19
CA VAL A 195 27.32 15.76 1.15
C VAL A 195 27.47 14.89 -0.11
N PRO A 196 27.96 13.63 -0.02
CA PRO A 196 28.13 12.82 -1.21
C PRO A 196 26.79 12.55 -1.94
N ARG A 197 25.69 12.30 -1.25
CA ARG A 197 24.39 12.08 -1.87
C ARG A 197 23.86 13.35 -2.54
N THR A 198 24.00 14.52 -1.89
CA THR A 198 23.62 15.80 -2.50
C THR A 198 24.48 16.10 -3.74
N ALA A 199 25.77 15.82 -3.69
CA ALA A 199 26.66 16.02 -4.83
C ALA A 199 26.31 15.08 -5.98
N ALA A 200 26.07 13.79 -5.71
CA ALA A 200 25.64 12.83 -6.71
C ALA A 200 24.34 13.27 -7.39
N PHE A 201 23.36 13.75 -6.62
CA PHE A 201 22.12 14.29 -7.15
C PHE A 201 22.37 15.50 -8.05
N ALA A 202 23.20 16.47 -7.62
CA ALA A 202 23.52 17.67 -8.37
C ALA A 202 24.25 17.39 -9.69
N ILE A 203 25.11 16.36 -9.73
CA ILE A 203 25.83 15.93 -10.95
C ILE A 203 24.88 15.21 -11.93
N THR A 204 23.86 14.55 -11.40
CA THR A 204 22.86 13.81 -12.20
C THR A 204 21.92 14.74 -12.97
N LEU A 205 21.68 15.97 -12.50
CA LEU A 205 20.82 16.98 -13.14
C LEU A 205 21.54 17.66 -14.32
#